data_399cf2d4930b33440706a940d8a60023
#
_entry.id   399cf2d4930b33440706a940d8a60023
#
_cell.length_a   1.000
_cell.length_b   1.000
_cell.length_c   1.000
_cell.angle_alpha   90.00
_cell.angle_beta   90.00
_cell.angle_gamma   90.00
#
_symmetry.space_group_name_H-M   'P 1'
#
loop_
_entity.id
_entity.type
_entity.pdbx_description
1 polymer ?
#
loop_
_entity_poly.entity_id
_entity_poly.type
_entity_poly.pdbx_seq_one_letter_code
_entity_poly.pdbx_strand_id
1 'polypeptide(L)'
;MLAIYLAPVYILLNLYVLRWSYLWIGNCHHLFQSTVFRVILAIVYVLISTTPLTGFLIKKPASLHRILKVTSNYFLGIFMYILMIVLSADIIRLILKYVFHASWIHSRVAFAIAGAICIFSVLLISIRGIYHAKHINVTPYEVTVDKSADELDSLKIVFIADTHFGYNAGTIHAKEIVKKINKQNPDLVCIAGDIFDNEYEAIHEPKKVKKILRKINSRYGVYACWGNHDLNEPILAGFTFNPGKEGAESLKDPRMREFLKDSNIQLLEDEAVLIDNSFYVVGRKDASLIEKIEEKRKTPAQLTEKLDKDKPIIFIDHQPKELQEIADAGVDLDLCGHTHDGQTFPGNITIKFLWENPCGYLQKGSMHNIVTSGSGVWGPAMRVGTNSEICTINVTFQNS
;
A
#
# COMPACT_ATOMS: atom_id res chain seq x y z
N MET A 1 -10.73 -4.84 16.98
CA MET A 1 -12.06 -5.46 17.25
C MET A 1 -12.62 -6.17 16.00
N LEU A 2 -12.68 -5.51 14.83
CA LEU A 2 -13.27 -6.11 13.60
C LEU A 2 -12.71 -7.51 13.25
N ALA A 3 -11.38 -7.70 13.31
CA ALA A 3 -10.75 -8.99 13.01
C ALA A 3 -11.28 -10.16 13.89
N ILE A 4 -11.64 -9.90 15.13
CA ILE A 4 -12.20 -10.92 16.03
C ILE A 4 -13.62 -11.31 15.61
N TYR A 5 -14.44 -10.32 15.22
CA TYR A 5 -15.81 -10.57 14.73
C TYR A 5 -15.80 -11.31 13.38
N LEU A 6 -14.79 -11.10 12.55
CA LEU A 6 -14.63 -11.78 11.28
C LEU A 6 -14.01 -13.19 11.40
N ALA A 7 -13.45 -13.56 12.56
CA ALA A 7 -12.78 -14.85 12.74
C ALA A 7 -13.68 -16.06 12.43
N PRO A 8 -14.97 -16.15 12.85
CA PRO A 8 -15.83 -17.27 12.48
C PRO A 8 -16.03 -17.38 10.96
N VAL A 9 -16.20 -16.26 10.27
CA VAL A 9 -16.34 -16.22 8.81
C VAL A 9 -15.05 -16.71 8.15
N TYR A 10 -13.90 -16.22 8.61
CA TYR A 10 -12.59 -16.67 8.12
C TYR A 10 -12.40 -18.18 8.27
N ILE A 11 -12.79 -18.77 9.42
CA ILE A 11 -12.71 -20.22 9.66
C ILE A 11 -13.59 -20.97 8.67
N LEU A 12 -14.85 -20.56 8.50
CA LEU A 12 -15.81 -21.20 7.58
C LEU A 12 -15.30 -21.15 6.13
N LEU A 13 -14.75 -20.03 5.69
CA LEU A 13 -14.18 -19.88 4.34
C LEU A 13 -12.96 -20.78 4.14
N ASN A 14 -12.09 -20.91 5.16
CA ASN A 14 -10.96 -21.85 5.10
C ASN A 14 -11.42 -23.31 5.05
N LEU A 15 -12.43 -23.69 5.84
CA LEU A 15 -13.02 -25.03 5.79
C LEU A 15 -13.65 -25.32 4.43
N TYR A 16 -14.31 -24.34 3.82
CA TYR A 16 -14.86 -24.48 2.47
C TYR A 16 -13.76 -24.75 1.43
N VAL A 17 -12.68 -23.98 1.44
CA VAL A 17 -11.54 -24.15 0.52
C VAL A 17 -10.84 -25.50 0.76
N LEU A 18 -10.62 -25.90 2.02
CA LEU A 18 -10.02 -27.18 2.35
C LEU A 18 -10.89 -28.35 1.87
N ARG A 19 -12.23 -28.29 2.11
CA ARG A 19 -13.18 -29.28 1.62
C ARG A 19 -13.15 -29.38 0.10
N TRP A 20 -13.15 -28.22 -0.59
CA TRP A 20 -13.08 -28.17 -2.06
C TRP A 20 -11.78 -28.82 -2.56
N SER A 21 -10.65 -28.52 -1.93
CA SER A 21 -9.35 -29.11 -2.26
C SER A 21 -9.37 -30.64 -2.10
N TYR A 22 -9.95 -31.16 -1.01
CA TYR A 22 -10.09 -32.61 -0.80
C TYR A 22 -10.90 -33.27 -1.90
N LEU A 23 -12.04 -32.69 -2.28
CA LEU A 23 -12.91 -33.23 -3.31
C LEU A 23 -12.20 -33.26 -4.65
N TRP A 24 -11.52 -32.18 -5.01
CA TRP A 24 -10.84 -32.08 -6.29
C TRP A 24 -9.62 -32.99 -6.40
N ILE A 25 -8.70 -32.95 -5.42
CA ILE A 25 -7.49 -33.79 -5.42
C ILE A 25 -7.87 -35.27 -5.38
N GLY A 26 -8.85 -35.65 -4.55
CA GLY A 26 -9.35 -37.04 -4.48
C GLY A 26 -10.04 -37.49 -5.77
N ASN A 27 -10.60 -36.58 -6.57
CA ASN A 27 -11.14 -36.91 -7.89
C ASN A 27 -10.03 -37.16 -8.93
N CYS A 28 -8.86 -36.51 -8.78
CA CYS A 28 -7.75 -36.67 -9.72
C CYS A 28 -7.07 -38.05 -9.60
N HIS A 29 -6.86 -38.56 -8.39
CA HIS A 29 -6.19 -39.85 -8.21
C HIS A 29 -6.57 -40.50 -6.88
N HIS A 30 -6.76 -41.85 -6.88
CA HIS A 30 -7.20 -42.64 -5.71
C HIS A 30 -6.24 -42.58 -4.51
N LEU A 31 -4.94 -42.47 -4.72
CA LEU A 31 -3.96 -42.31 -3.64
C LEU A 31 -4.24 -41.10 -2.74
N PHE A 32 -4.78 -40.04 -3.31
CA PHE A 32 -5.13 -38.80 -2.58
C PHE A 32 -6.42 -38.93 -1.75
N GLN A 33 -7.13 -40.05 -1.87
CA GLN A 33 -8.29 -40.37 -1.04
C GLN A 33 -7.89 -41.00 0.29
N SER A 34 -6.61 -41.40 0.45
CA SER A 34 -6.12 -42.02 1.68
C SER A 34 -6.25 -41.08 2.87
N THR A 35 -6.60 -41.62 4.05
CA THR A 35 -6.71 -40.83 5.28
C THR A 35 -5.39 -40.14 5.63
N VAL A 36 -4.27 -40.82 5.43
CA VAL A 36 -2.93 -40.25 5.70
C VAL A 36 -2.68 -38.98 4.85
N PHE A 37 -2.94 -39.05 3.53
CA PHE A 37 -2.78 -37.91 2.67
C PHE A 37 -3.67 -36.75 3.09
N ARG A 38 -4.95 -37.01 3.37
CA ARG A 38 -5.91 -35.99 3.81
C ARG A 38 -5.49 -35.32 5.11
N VAL A 39 -4.98 -36.08 6.07
CA VAL A 39 -4.48 -35.57 7.35
C VAL A 39 -3.26 -34.70 7.13
N ILE A 40 -2.29 -35.13 6.31
CA ILE A 40 -1.10 -34.32 5.98
C ILE A 40 -1.51 -33.00 5.30
N LEU A 41 -2.38 -33.05 4.31
CA LEU A 41 -2.88 -31.86 3.62
C LEU A 41 -3.59 -30.90 4.59
N ALA A 42 -4.43 -31.43 5.51
CA ALA A 42 -5.08 -30.61 6.54
C ALA A 42 -4.06 -29.95 7.46
N ILE A 43 -3.07 -30.68 7.95
CA ILE A 43 -2.04 -30.14 8.85
C ILE A 43 -1.29 -28.98 8.14
N VAL A 44 -0.79 -29.21 6.92
CA VAL A 44 -0.06 -28.19 6.15
C VAL A 44 -0.95 -26.97 5.90
N TYR A 45 -2.20 -27.19 5.49
CA TYR A 45 -3.15 -26.11 5.23
C TYR A 45 -3.44 -25.29 6.51
N VAL A 46 -3.71 -25.97 7.64
CA VAL A 46 -3.98 -25.30 8.93
C VAL A 46 -2.76 -24.52 9.41
N LEU A 47 -1.55 -25.09 9.30
CA LEU A 47 -0.32 -24.38 9.67
C LEU A 47 -0.17 -23.07 8.88
N ILE A 48 -0.47 -23.07 7.59
CA ILE A 48 -0.38 -21.87 6.74
C ILE A 48 -1.54 -20.91 7.02
N SER A 49 -2.78 -21.42 7.07
CA SER A 49 -3.97 -20.56 7.25
C SER A 49 -4.09 -19.94 8.64
N THR A 50 -3.40 -20.47 9.64
CA THR A 50 -3.34 -19.88 10.98
C THR A 50 -2.23 -18.83 11.14
N THR A 51 -1.37 -18.65 10.12
CA THR A 51 -0.26 -17.66 10.20
C THR A 51 -0.69 -16.23 10.50
N PRO A 52 -1.87 -15.71 10.08
CA PRO A 52 -2.32 -14.39 10.52
C PRO A 52 -2.43 -14.27 12.04
N LEU A 53 -2.96 -15.30 12.71
CA LEU A 53 -3.09 -15.33 14.16
C LEU A 53 -1.77 -15.68 14.85
N THR A 54 -1.08 -16.73 14.38
CA THR A 54 0.18 -17.16 15.01
C THR A 54 1.29 -16.13 14.83
N GLY A 55 1.33 -15.42 13.70
CA GLY A 55 2.24 -14.29 13.47
C GLY A 55 1.92 -13.06 14.33
N PHE A 56 0.69 -12.92 14.81
CA PHE A 56 0.33 -11.89 15.76
C PHE A 56 0.73 -12.27 17.21
N LEU A 57 0.51 -13.53 17.59
CA LEU A 57 0.73 -14.02 18.96
C LEU A 57 2.21 -14.34 19.26
N ILE A 58 2.92 -14.93 18.30
CA ILE A 58 4.29 -15.42 18.49
C ILE A 58 5.29 -14.32 18.12
N LYS A 59 5.76 -13.60 19.13
CA LYS A 59 6.73 -12.50 18.96
C LYS A 59 8.19 -12.97 19.00
N LYS A 60 8.48 -14.11 19.60
CA LYS A 60 9.85 -14.64 19.78
C LYS A 60 9.94 -16.11 19.37
N PRO A 61 11.08 -16.56 18.79
CA PRO A 61 12.22 -15.73 18.36
C PRO A 61 11.85 -14.85 17.13
N ALA A 62 12.56 -13.73 16.95
CA ALA A 62 12.26 -12.74 15.90
C ALA A 62 12.26 -13.33 14.47
N SER A 63 13.12 -14.31 14.21
CA SER A 63 13.17 -15.00 12.92
C SER A 63 11.87 -15.76 12.60
N LEU A 64 11.34 -16.49 13.59
CA LEU A 64 10.06 -17.21 13.45
C LEU A 64 8.91 -16.22 13.28
N HIS A 65 8.87 -15.18 14.11
CA HIS A 65 7.86 -14.13 14.00
C HIS A 65 7.82 -13.54 12.58
N ARG A 66 8.99 -13.17 12.04
CA ARG A 66 9.11 -12.65 10.67
C ARG A 66 8.62 -13.65 9.62
N ILE A 67 9.00 -14.94 9.73
CA ILE A 67 8.53 -15.98 8.80
C ILE A 67 6.99 -16.07 8.83
N LEU A 68 6.39 -16.09 10.02
CA LEU A 68 4.93 -16.15 10.17
C LEU A 68 4.23 -14.91 9.57
N LYS A 69 4.75 -13.71 9.83
CA LYS A 69 4.20 -12.45 9.27
C LYS A 69 4.30 -12.42 7.74
N VAL A 70 5.46 -12.74 7.18
CA VAL A 70 5.66 -12.79 5.71
C VAL A 70 4.75 -13.85 5.09
N THR A 71 4.68 -15.06 5.67
CA THR A 71 3.79 -16.12 5.19
C THR A 71 2.33 -15.68 5.24
N SER A 72 1.91 -15.02 6.32
CA SER A 72 0.57 -14.45 6.47
C SER A 72 0.22 -13.47 5.35
N ASN A 73 1.12 -12.52 5.05
CA ASN A 73 0.87 -11.50 4.04
C ASN A 73 0.72 -12.09 2.63
N TYR A 74 1.55 -13.08 2.28
CA TYR A 74 1.37 -13.81 1.01
C TYR A 74 0.11 -14.68 1.02
N PHE A 75 -0.14 -15.40 2.12
CA PHE A 75 -1.30 -16.28 2.23
C PHE A 75 -2.61 -15.50 2.10
N LEU A 76 -2.78 -14.38 2.79
CA LEU A 76 -4.00 -13.59 2.74
C LEU A 76 -4.34 -13.14 1.30
N GLY A 77 -3.35 -12.68 0.55
CA GLY A 77 -3.56 -12.29 -0.84
C GLY A 77 -3.92 -13.49 -1.75
N ILE A 78 -3.17 -14.58 -1.65
CA ILE A 78 -3.42 -15.80 -2.44
C ILE A 78 -4.78 -16.42 -2.07
N PHE A 79 -5.11 -16.48 -0.77
CA PHE A 79 -6.36 -17.03 -0.27
C PHE A 79 -7.59 -16.26 -0.79
N MET A 80 -7.51 -14.94 -0.87
CA MET A 80 -8.56 -14.12 -1.45
C MET A 80 -8.87 -14.55 -2.88
N TYR A 81 -7.85 -14.78 -3.72
CA TYR A 81 -8.06 -15.22 -5.10
C TYR A 81 -8.46 -16.69 -5.21
N ILE A 82 -7.95 -17.58 -4.34
CA ILE A 82 -8.46 -18.94 -4.24
C ILE A 82 -9.97 -18.93 -3.99
N LEU A 83 -10.40 -18.16 -2.98
CA LEU A 83 -11.80 -18.05 -2.60
C LEU A 83 -12.66 -17.51 -3.75
N MET A 84 -12.25 -16.40 -4.37
CA MET A 84 -12.98 -15.79 -5.48
C MET A 84 -13.12 -16.74 -6.67
N ILE A 85 -12.04 -17.42 -7.06
CA ILE A 85 -12.04 -18.31 -8.24
C ILE A 85 -12.85 -19.59 -7.96
N VAL A 86 -12.69 -20.19 -6.75
CA VAL A 86 -13.42 -21.40 -6.38
C VAL A 86 -14.92 -21.11 -6.24
N LEU A 87 -15.31 -20.00 -5.62
CA LEU A 87 -16.71 -19.57 -5.54
C LEU A 87 -17.30 -19.30 -6.94
N SER A 88 -16.55 -18.63 -7.81
CA SER A 88 -16.98 -18.39 -9.19
C SER A 88 -17.18 -19.71 -9.95
N ALA A 89 -16.26 -20.67 -9.80
CA ALA A 89 -16.38 -21.98 -10.42
C ALA A 89 -17.61 -22.76 -9.90
N ASP A 90 -17.89 -22.70 -8.60
CA ASP A 90 -19.08 -23.35 -8.02
C ASP A 90 -20.38 -22.65 -8.49
N ILE A 91 -20.40 -21.31 -8.59
CA ILE A 91 -21.55 -20.56 -9.15
C ILE A 91 -21.78 -20.95 -10.63
N ILE A 92 -20.74 -20.95 -11.44
CA ILE A 92 -20.82 -21.38 -12.83
C ILE A 92 -21.35 -22.81 -12.93
N ARG A 93 -20.85 -23.73 -12.09
CA ARG A 93 -21.35 -25.10 -12.02
C ARG A 93 -22.84 -25.18 -11.70
N LEU A 94 -23.31 -24.39 -10.74
CA LEU A 94 -24.72 -24.32 -10.39
C LEU A 94 -25.59 -23.80 -11.55
N ILE A 95 -25.15 -22.74 -12.22
CA ILE A 95 -25.82 -22.18 -13.40
C ILE A 95 -25.91 -23.23 -14.51
N LEU A 96 -24.78 -23.89 -14.84
CA LEU A 96 -24.74 -24.94 -15.88
C LEU A 96 -25.65 -26.13 -15.53
N LYS A 97 -25.73 -26.48 -14.24
CA LYS A 97 -26.57 -27.58 -13.76
C LYS A 97 -28.07 -27.24 -13.83
N TYR A 98 -28.48 -26.10 -13.29
CA TYR A 98 -29.88 -25.81 -13.01
C TYR A 98 -30.54 -24.94 -14.09
N VAL A 99 -29.77 -24.13 -14.82
CA VAL A 99 -30.30 -23.29 -15.90
C VAL A 99 -30.10 -23.96 -17.24
N PHE A 100 -28.90 -24.48 -17.54
CA PHE A 100 -28.59 -25.09 -18.85
C PHE A 100 -28.77 -26.61 -18.87
N HIS A 101 -29.06 -27.26 -17.74
CA HIS A 101 -29.25 -28.73 -17.63
C HIS A 101 -28.11 -29.54 -18.24
N ALA A 102 -26.87 -29.04 -18.20
CA ALA A 102 -25.70 -29.64 -18.80
C ALA A 102 -25.30 -30.94 -18.10
N SER A 103 -25.58 -32.10 -18.65
CA SER A 103 -25.34 -33.42 -18.04
C SER A 103 -23.85 -33.74 -17.83
N TRP A 104 -22.97 -33.25 -18.74
CA TRP A 104 -21.53 -33.49 -18.70
C TRP A 104 -20.82 -32.93 -17.46
N ILE A 105 -21.43 -31.95 -16.79
CA ILE A 105 -20.87 -31.27 -15.61
C ILE A 105 -20.71 -32.23 -14.41
N HIS A 106 -21.42 -33.35 -14.41
CA HIS A 106 -21.31 -34.37 -13.37
C HIS A 106 -20.15 -35.34 -13.59
N SER A 107 -19.45 -35.25 -14.74
CA SER A 107 -18.33 -36.14 -15.03
C SER A 107 -17.11 -35.82 -14.19
N ARG A 108 -16.35 -36.87 -13.81
CA ARG A 108 -15.07 -36.73 -13.09
C ARG A 108 -14.06 -35.89 -13.90
N VAL A 109 -14.09 -36.02 -15.23
CA VAL A 109 -13.20 -35.28 -16.14
C VAL A 109 -13.50 -33.78 -16.09
N ALA A 110 -14.79 -33.40 -16.17
CA ALA A 110 -15.20 -31.99 -16.09
C ALA A 110 -14.75 -31.35 -14.77
N PHE A 111 -14.89 -32.06 -13.64
CA PHE A 111 -14.45 -31.55 -12.33
C PHE A 111 -12.92 -31.46 -12.23
N ALA A 112 -12.18 -32.43 -12.78
CA ALA A 112 -10.72 -32.40 -12.85
C ALA A 112 -10.23 -31.20 -13.66
N ILE A 113 -10.82 -30.95 -14.84
CA ILE A 113 -10.48 -29.81 -15.70
C ILE A 113 -10.83 -28.49 -15.02
N ALA A 114 -12.01 -28.35 -14.43
CA ALA A 114 -12.42 -27.14 -13.72
C ALA A 114 -11.43 -26.77 -12.61
N GLY A 115 -11.02 -27.76 -11.79
CA GLY A 115 -10.06 -27.51 -10.75
C GLY A 115 -8.65 -27.20 -11.26
N ALA A 116 -8.23 -27.81 -12.36
CA ALA A 116 -6.96 -27.48 -13.01
C ALA A 116 -6.97 -26.01 -13.50
N ILE A 117 -8.09 -25.57 -14.10
CA ILE A 117 -8.27 -24.16 -14.49
C ILE A 117 -8.22 -23.24 -13.28
N CYS A 118 -8.91 -23.59 -12.19
CA CYS A 118 -8.87 -22.79 -10.95
C CYS A 118 -7.44 -22.64 -10.41
N ILE A 119 -6.68 -23.74 -10.31
CA ILE A 119 -5.29 -23.69 -9.83
C ILE A 119 -4.40 -22.87 -10.76
N PHE A 120 -4.50 -23.09 -12.06
CA PHE A 120 -3.74 -22.32 -13.04
C PHE A 120 -4.03 -20.82 -12.95
N SER A 121 -5.31 -20.45 -12.83
CA SER A 121 -5.73 -19.05 -12.67
C SER A 121 -5.19 -18.43 -11.39
N VAL A 122 -5.28 -19.14 -10.24
CA VAL A 122 -4.72 -18.67 -8.97
C VAL A 122 -3.21 -18.47 -9.07
N LEU A 123 -2.48 -19.43 -9.64
CA LEU A 123 -1.03 -19.34 -9.81
C LEU A 123 -0.66 -18.15 -10.71
N LEU A 124 -1.33 -17.99 -11.84
CA LEU A 124 -1.07 -16.89 -12.78
C LEU A 124 -1.30 -15.54 -12.13
N ILE A 125 -2.45 -15.35 -11.45
CA ILE A 125 -2.80 -14.11 -10.77
C ILE A 125 -1.80 -13.84 -9.64
N SER A 126 -1.46 -14.86 -8.84
CA SER A 126 -0.53 -14.68 -7.72
C SER A 126 0.88 -14.31 -8.17
N ILE A 127 1.42 -15.00 -9.20
CA ILE A 127 2.74 -14.71 -9.74
C ILE A 127 2.78 -13.28 -10.32
N ARG A 128 1.78 -12.90 -11.13
CA ARG A 128 1.69 -11.54 -11.67
C ARG A 128 1.50 -10.51 -10.55
N GLY A 129 0.64 -10.79 -9.58
CA GLY A 129 0.39 -9.88 -8.47
C GLY A 129 1.64 -9.61 -7.62
N ILE A 130 2.43 -10.67 -7.33
CA ILE A 130 3.70 -10.54 -6.63
C ILE A 130 4.73 -9.78 -7.49
N TYR A 131 4.75 -10.02 -8.80
CA TYR A 131 5.61 -9.28 -9.73
C TYR A 131 5.30 -7.79 -9.72
N HIS A 132 4.01 -7.40 -9.87
CA HIS A 132 3.59 -6.00 -9.89
C HIS A 132 3.82 -5.29 -8.55
N ALA A 133 3.75 -6.01 -7.42
CA ALA A 133 4.09 -5.46 -6.11
C ALA A 133 5.58 -5.15 -5.93
N LYS A 134 6.46 -5.86 -6.64
CA LYS A 134 7.92 -5.72 -6.54
C LYS A 134 8.53 -4.88 -7.65
N HIS A 135 7.83 -4.75 -8.78
CA HIS A 135 8.31 -3.99 -9.94
C HIS A 135 7.76 -2.58 -9.90
N ILE A 136 8.63 -1.62 -9.60
CA ILE A 136 8.27 -0.20 -9.49
C ILE A 136 8.29 0.44 -10.87
N ASN A 137 7.16 0.96 -11.33
CA ASN A 137 7.03 1.74 -12.55
C ASN A 137 7.43 3.20 -12.31
N VAL A 138 7.64 3.94 -13.38
CA VAL A 138 7.81 5.40 -13.35
C VAL A 138 6.68 6.00 -14.17
N THR A 139 5.81 6.78 -13.52
CA THR A 139 4.66 7.43 -14.14
C THR A 139 4.94 8.92 -14.31
N PRO A 140 5.02 9.43 -15.55
CA PRO A 140 5.31 10.83 -15.80
C PRO A 140 4.05 11.70 -15.76
N TYR A 141 4.20 12.93 -15.25
CA TYR A 141 3.22 14.01 -15.30
C TYR A 141 3.86 15.31 -15.74
N GLU A 142 3.14 16.10 -16.51
CA GLU A 142 3.49 17.48 -16.92
C GLU A 142 2.48 18.42 -16.29
N VAL A 143 2.95 19.45 -15.61
CA VAL A 143 2.13 20.43 -14.88
C VAL A 143 2.63 21.83 -15.19
N THR A 144 1.71 22.75 -15.46
CA THR A 144 2.03 24.18 -15.62
C THR A 144 1.40 24.95 -14.46
N VAL A 145 2.22 25.67 -13.72
CA VAL A 145 1.80 26.55 -12.62
C VAL A 145 1.87 27.99 -13.09
N ASP A 146 0.74 28.70 -13.02
CA ASP A 146 0.62 30.09 -13.48
C ASP A 146 1.16 31.08 -12.43
N LYS A 147 2.38 30.82 -11.94
CA LYS A 147 3.12 31.66 -11.00
C LYS A 147 4.59 31.68 -11.35
N SER A 148 5.28 32.75 -11.00
CA SER A 148 6.72 32.83 -11.14
C SER A 148 7.44 32.12 -9.98
N ALA A 149 8.53 31.46 -10.30
CA ALA A 149 9.44 30.87 -9.32
C ALA A 149 10.82 31.53 -9.38
N ASP A 150 10.83 32.87 -9.42
CA ASP A 150 12.02 33.73 -9.61
C ASP A 150 12.82 33.32 -10.88
N GLU A 151 14.06 32.88 -10.74
CA GLU A 151 14.92 32.44 -11.86
C GLU A 151 14.68 31.01 -12.32
N LEU A 152 13.73 30.30 -11.72
CA LEU A 152 13.48 28.87 -12.01
C LEU A 152 12.36 28.71 -13.05
N ASP A 153 12.72 28.35 -14.28
CA ASP A 153 11.74 28.10 -15.36
C ASP A 153 10.98 26.77 -15.18
N SER A 154 11.62 25.78 -14.56
CA SER A 154 11.03 24.45 -14.37
C SER A 154 11.60 23.75 -13.14
N LEU A 155 10.81 22.81 -12.60
CA LEU A 155 11.18 21.98 -11.45
C LEU A 155 10.83 20.53 -11.73
N LYS A 156 11.80 19.63 -11.65
CA LYS A 156 11.59 18.21 -11.77
C LYS A 156 11.44 17.56 -10.41
N ILE A 157 10.23 17.14 -10.09
CA ILE A 157 9.91 16.46 -8.83
C ILE A 157 9.86 14.96 -9.07
N VAL A 158 10.51 14.16 -8.20
CA VAL A 158 10.16 12.76 -8.03
C VAL A 158 9.30 12.64 -6.77
N PHE A 159 8.11 12.10 -6.96
CA PHE A 159 7.12 11.92 -5.93
C PHE A 159 6.90 10.43 -5.63
N ILE A 160 6.93 10.06 -4.36
CA ILE A 160 6.66 8.72 -3.86
C ILE A 160 5.76 8.77 -2.64
N ALA A 161 5.02 7.69 -2.37
CA ALA A 161 4.29 7.46 -1.13
C ALA A 161 4.22 5.96 -0.84
N ASP A 162 3.71 5.61 0.33
CA ASP A 162 3.31 4.25 0.67
C ASP A 162 4.44 3.24 0.43
N THR A 163 5.62 3.52 0.97
CA THR A 163 6.76 2.59 0.85
C THR A 163 6.61 1.37 1.74
N HIS A 164 5.88 1.48 2.85
CA HIS A 164 5.60 0.43 3.83
C HIS A 164 6.82 -0.41 4.17
N PHE A 165 7.93 0.26 4.56
CA PHE A 165 9.10 -0.46 5.05
C PHE A 165 8.74 -1.30 6.26
N GLY A 166 8.87 -2.63 6.12
CA GLY A 166 8.41 -3.59 7.11
C GLY A 166 8.69 -5.03 6.70
N TYR A 167 7.70 -5.91 6.88
CA TYR A 167 7.84 -7.32 6.56
C TYR A 167 7.92 -7.58 5.05
N ASN A 168 7.20 -6.81 4.24
CA ASN A 168 7.13 -6.98 2.78
C ASN A 168 8.21 -6.18 2.04
N ALA A 169 8.59 -5.01 2.55
CA ALA A 169 9.52 -4.07 1.96
C ALA A 169 10.77 -3.90 2.84
N GLY A 170 11.94 -4.19 2.31
CA GLY A 170 13.22 -4.09 3.01
C GLY A 170 14.33 -3.53 2.12
N THR A 171 15.56 -3.97 2.35
CA THR A 171 16.76 -3.44 1.67
C THR A 171 16.73 -3.56 0.14
N ILE A 172 16.10 -4.62 -0.41
CA ILE A 172 15.99 -4.80 -1.88
C ILE A 172 15.04 -3.75 -2.44
N HIS A 173 13.91 -3.55 -1.80
CA HIS A 173 12.90 -2.55 -2.19
C HIS A 173 13.48 -1.13 -2.11
N ALA A 174 14.14 -0.79 -1.00
CA ALA A 174 14.82 0.50 -0.85
C ALA A 174 15.87 0.76 -1.95
N LYS A 175 16.65 -0.26 -2.34
CA LYS A 175 17.62 -0.13 -3.45
C LYS A 175 16.92 0.17 -4.78
N GLU A 176 15.80 -0.49 -5.06
CA GLU A 176 15.07 -0.27 -6.31
C GLU A 176 14.44 1.12 -6.34
N ILE A 177 13.84 1.58 -5.23
CA ILE A 177 13.32 2.95 -5.09
C ILE A 177 14.43 3.97 -5.38
N VAL A 178 15.55 3.91 -4.64
CA VAL A 178 16.65 4.87 -4.79
C VAL A 178 17.24 4.85 -6.20
N LYS A 179 17.39 3.66 -6.80
CA LYS A 179 17.86 3.52 -8.19
C LYS A 179 16.89 4.20 -9.16
N LYS A 180 15.59 4.01 -8.99
CA LYS A 180 14.56 4.61 -9.86
C LYS A 180 14.52 6.12 -9.69
N ILE A 181 14.57 6.64 -8.45
CA ILE A 181 14.62 8.07 -8.16
C ILE A 181 15.85 8.71 -8.83
N ASN A 182 17.04 8.20 -8.55
CA ASN A 182 18.28 8.79 -9.05
C ASN A 182 18.40 8.74 -10.58
N LYS A 183 17.77 7.73 -11.23
CA LYS A 183 17.72 7.66 -12.69
C LYS A 183 16.93 8.82 -13.30
N GLN A 184 16.02 9.44 -12.56
CA GLN A 184 15.23 10.58 -13.03
C GLN A 184 15.95 11.91 -12.91
N ASN A 185 17.07 11.98 -12.15
CA ASN A 185 17.81 13.21 -11.85
C ASN A 185 16.85 14.32 -11.33
N PRO A 186 16.17 14.10 -10.18
CA PRO A 186 15.20 15.05 -9.67
C PRO A 186 15.87 16.30 -9.08
N ASP A 187 15.19 17.43 -9.20
CA ASP A 187 15.52 18.63 -8.43
C ASP A 187 15.02 18.51 -6.99
N LEU A 188 13.83 17.94 -6.80
CA LEU A 188 13.15 17.78 -5.52
C LEU A 188 12.62 16.35 -5.39
N VAL A 189 12.66 15.78 -4.18
CA VAL A 189 11.97 14.51 -3.87
C VAL A 189 10.95 14.74 -2.77
N CYS A 190 9.68 14.34 -3.03
CA CYS A 190 8.58 14.41 -2.08
C CYS A 190 8.11 12.99 -1.69
N ILE A 191 7.86 12.78 -0.40
CA ILE A 191 7.38 11.51 0.16
C ILE A 191 6.08 11.76 0.94
N ALA A 192 4.94 11.32 0.40
CA ALA A 192 3.65 11.57 1.02
C ALA A 192 3.21 10.42 1.95
N GLY A 193 3.96 10.20 3.02
CA GLY A 193 3.58 9.33 4.13
C GLY A 193 3.57 7.83 3.86
N ASP A 194 3.14 7.08 4.86
CA ASP A 194 3.15 5.62 4.94
C ASP A 194 4.52 5.04 4.57
N ILE A 195 5.54 5.64 5.20
CA ILE A 195 6.94 5.24 5.01
C ILE A 195 7.18 3.90 5.72
N PHE A 196 6.54 3.71 6.87
CA PHE A 196 6.63 2.50 7.69
C PHE A 196 5.34 1.66 7.57
N ASP A 197 5.47 0.35 7.86
CA ASP A 197 4.34 -0.57 7.94
C ASP A 197 4.01 -0.83 9.42
N ASN A 198 3.58 0.23 10.14
CA ASN A 198 3.25 0.28 11.55
C ASN A 198 4.42 -0.05 12.49
N GLU A 199 4.84 -1.29 12.59
CA GLU A 199 5.85 -1.74 13.56
C GLU A 199 7.29 -1.41 13.07
N TYR A 200 8.05 -0.58 13.80
CA TYR A 200 9.46 -0.29 13.46
C TYR A 200 10.33 -1.57 13.43
N GLU A 201 10.06 -2.52 14.32
CA GLU A 201 10.73 -3.83 14.36
C GLU A 201 10.50 -4.69 13.10
N ALA A 202 9.46 -4.38 12.34
CA ALA A 202 9.19 -5.06 11.07
C ALA A 202 10.27 -4.80 10.02
N ILE A 203 10.99 -3.68 10.12
CA ILE A 203 12.04 -3.31 9.17
C ILE A 203 13.24 -4.25 9.33
N HIS A 204 13.54 -5.02 8.28
CA HIS A 204 14.74 -5.84 8.27
C HIS A 204 15.97 -4.98 7.98
N GLU A 205 16.96 -5.01 8.88
CA GLU A 205 18.21 -4.27 8.76
C GLU A 205 18.03 -2.74 8.60
N PRO A 206 17.35 -2.05 9.54
CA PRO A 206 17.03 -0.62 9.40
C PRO A 206 18.26 0.25 9.15
N LYS A 207 19.43 -0.08 9.73
CA LYS A 207 20.70 0.63 9.47
C LYS A 207 21.12 0.56 8.00
N LYS A 208 20.88 -0.58 7.32
CA LYS A 208 21.18 -0.71 5.88
C LYS A 208 20.18 0.07 5.05
N VAL A 209 18.90 0.03 5.39
CA VAL A 209 17.85 0.79 4.69
C VAL A 209 18.16 2.29 4.77
N LYS A 210 18.46 2.82 5.95
CA LYS A 210 18.90 4.23 6.14
C LYS A 210 20.09 4.59 5.24
N LYS A 211 21.12 3.73 5.22
CA LYS A 211 22.31 3.95 4.37
C LYS A 211 21.99 3.93 2.87
N ILE A 212 20.96 3.19 2.45
CA ILE A 212 20.51 3.16 1.05
C ILE A 212 19.76 4.44 0.74
N LEU A 213 18.79 4.85 1.59
CA LEU A 213 18.00 6.07 1.41
C LEU A 213 18.85 7.33 1.37
N ARG A 214 19.93 7.42 2.16
CA ARG A 214 20.93 8.53 2.07
C ARG A 214 21.53 8.74 0.68
N LYS A 215 21.40 7.77 -0.21
CA LYS A 215 21.91 7.85 -1.58
C LYS A 215 20.92 8.48 -2.56
N ILE A 216 19.77 8.90 -2.09
CA ILE A 216 18.87 9.72 -2.90
C ILE A 216 19.59 11.03 -3.21
N ASN A 217 19.70 11.34 -4.50
CA ASN A 217 20.33 12.54 -5.01
C ASN A 217 19.28 13.48 -5.55
N SER A 218 19.22 14.69 -5.00
CA SER A 218 18.31 15.77 -5.44
C SER A 218 18.92 17.12 -5.10
N ARG A 219 18.68 18.12 -5.94
CA ARG A 219 19.22 19.48 -5.79
C ARG A 219 18.70 20.16 -4.51
N TYR A 220 17.40 20.05 -4.28
CA TYR A 220 16.69 20.75 -3.20
C TYR A 220 16.36 19.87 -2.00
N GLY A 221 16.81 18.61 -2.02
CA GLY A 221 16.64 17.69 -0.89
C GLY A 221 15.41 16.79 -0.98
N VAL A 222 15.12 16.11 0.13
CA VAL A 222 14.05 15.13 0.26
C VAL A 222 13.14 15.56 1.41
N TYR A 223 11.85 15.76 1.14
CA TYR A 223 10.86 16.17 2.12
C TYR A 223 9.77 15.13 2.25
N ALA A 224 9.28 14.93 3.47
CA ALA A 224 8.24 13.94 3.77
C ALA A 224 7.18 14.50 4.72
N CYS A 225 5.97 13.98 4.66
CA CYS A 225 4.99 14.03 5.74
C CYS A 225 4.76 12.63 6.32
N TRP A 226 4.05 12.53 7.45
CA TRP A 226 3.56 11.27 7.98
C TRP A 226 2.30 10.80 7.27
N GLY A 227 2.12 9.47 7.17
CA GLY A 227 0.87 8.81 6.83
C GLY A 227 0.26 8.08 8.03
N ASN A 228 -0.88 7.45 7.83
CA ASN A 228 -1.64 6.81 8.90
C ASN A 228 -1.02 5.50 9.41
N HIS A 229 -0.07 4.91 8.69
CA HIS A 229 0.71 3.74 9.10
C HIS A 229 2.06 4.10 9.75
N ASP A 230 2.43 5.36 9.82
CA ASP A 230 3.66 5.82 10.48
C ASP A 230 3.49 5.91 12.01
N LEU A 231 2.79 4.95 12.59
CA LEU A 231 2.53 4.74 14.01
C LEU A 231 2.89 3.33 14.43
N ASN A 232 3.25 3.14 15.70
CA ASN A 232 3.55 1.82 16.26
C ASN A 232 2.25 1.11 16.69
N GLU A 233 1.56 0.50 15.73
CA GLU A 233 0.33 -0.24 15.98
C GLU A 233 0.47 -1.72 15.56
N PRO A 234 0.15 -2.69 16.45
CA PRO A 234 0.14 -4.11 16.06
C PRO A 234 -0.89 -4.39 14.97
N ILE A 235 -0.50 -5.18 13.98
CA ILE A 235 -1.37 -5.59 12.85
C ILE A 235 -1.79 -7.04 13.01
N LEU A 236 -3.11 -7.30 12.97
CA LEU A 236 -3.71 -8.63 12.89
C LEU A 236 -4.44 -8.80 11.56
N ALA A 237 -3.94 -9.70 10.71
CA ALA A 237 -4.55 -10.03 9.43
C ALA A 237 -4.81 -8.81 8.51
N GLY A 238 -3.89 -7.84 8.50
CA GLY A 238 -4.02 -6.58 7.73
C GLY A 238 -4.82 -5.48 8.42
N PHE A 239 -5.39 -5.72 9.61
CA PHE A 239 -6.11 -4.70 10.39
C PHE A 239 -5.25 -4.24 11.57
N THR A 240 -5.22 -2.93 11.82
CA THR A 240 -4.62 -2.40 13.03
C THR A 240 -5.41 -2.86 14.26
N PHE A 241 -4.69 -3.35 15.25
CA PHE A 241 -5.26 -3.87 16.49
C PHE A 241 -4.83 -2.98 17.65
N ASN A 242 -5.69 -2.02 18.02
CA ASN A 242 -5.49 -1.23 19.22
C ASN A 242 -6.32 -1.84 20.36
N PRO A 243 -5.70 -2.40 21.40
CA PRO A 243 -6.42 -2.95 22.56
C PRO A 243 -7.08 -1.89 23.47
N GLY A 244 -7.04 -0.60 23.06
CA GLY A 244 -7.85 0.45 23.67
C GLY A 244 -7.32 1.06 24.99
N LYS A 245 -6.06 0.83 25.37
CA LYS A 245 -5.49 1.34 26.64
C LYS A 245 -4.05 1.87 26.58
N GLU A 246 -3.41 1.78 25.43
CA GLU A 246 -2.12 2.44 25.26
C GLU A 246 -2.39 3.90 24.95
N GLY A 247 -1.91 4.80 25.78
CA GLY A 247 -2.08 6.25 25.57
C GLY A 247 -1.48 6.69 24.23
N ALA A 248 -1.96 7.82 23.70
CA ALA A 248 -1.54 8.38 22.40
C ALA A 248 -0.01 8.43 22.21
N GLU A 249 0.74 8.69 23.27
CA GLU A 249 2.22 8.71 23.25
C GLU A 249 2.85 7.33 22.96
N SER A 250 2.21 6.22 23.34
CA SER A 250 2.75 4.87 23.07
C SER A 250 2.69 4.47 21.61
N LEU A 251 1.84 5.15 20.82
CA LEU A 251 1.73 4.94 19.39
C LEU A 251 2.86 5.63 18.62
N LYS A 252 3.51 6.64 19.20
CA LYS A 252 4.63 7.33 18.58
C LYS A 252 5.92 6.58 18.85
N ASP A 253 6.60 6.14 17.82
CA ASP A 253 7.93 5.54 17.94
C ASP A 253 9.00 6.56 17.53
N PRO A 254 9.80 7.07 18.49
CA PRO A 254 10.82 8.08 18.19
C PRO A 254 11.89 7.57 17.20
N ARG A 255 12.05 6.26 17.08
CA ARG A 255 12.98 5.64 16.13
C ARG A 255 12.58 5.87 14.69
N MET A 256 11.27 6.05 14.39
CA MET A 256 10.78 6.38 13.05
C MET A 256 11.28 7.77 12.63
N ARG A 257 11.17 8.77 13.53
CA ARG A 257 11.69 10.12 13.27
C ARG A 257 13.22 10.12 13.13
N GLU A 258 13.93 9.42 14.02
CA GLU A 258 15.38 9.26 13.92
C GLU A 258 15.79 8.56 12.63
N PHE A 259 15.01 7.59 12.17
CA PHE A 259 15.24 6.91 10.90
C PHE A 259 15.20 7.87 9.71
N LEU A 260 14.20 8.78 9.63
CA LEU A 260 14.11 9.79 8.58
C LEU A 260 15.29 10.77 8.64
N LYS A 261 15.58 11.33 9.82
CA LYS A 261 16.73 12.21 10.05
C LYS A 261 18.03 11.55 9.60
N ASP A 262 18.25 10.31 10.02
CA ASP A 262 19.41 9.51 9.66
C ASP A 262 19.45 9.14 8.17
N SER A 263 18.34 9.24 7.45
CA SER A 263 18.23 8.99 6.01
C SER A 263 18.37 10.26 5.17
N ASN A 264 18.64 11.44 5.79
CA ASN A 264 18.64 12.76 5.17
C ASN A 264 17.28 13.13 4.56
N ILE A 265 16.18 12.72 5.20
CA ILE A 265 14.82 13.05 4.82
C ILE A 265 14.29 14.07 5.83
N GLN A 266 13.89 15.23 5.36
CA GLN A 266 13.30 16.28 6.19
C GLN A 266 11.80 16.02 6.35
N LEU A 267 11.38 15.77 7.58
CA LEU A 267 9.98 15.59 7.93
C LEU A 267 9.33 16.94 8.16
N LEU A 268 8.19 17.18 7.55
CA LEU A 268 7.37 18.38 7.72
C LEU A 268 6.06 17.98 8.42
N GLU A 269 5.72 18.67 9.51
CA GLU A 269 4.56 18.38 10.35
C GLU A 269 3.75 19.64 10.60
N ASP A 270 2.84 19.95 9.68
CA ASP A 270 2.13 21.23 9.61
C ASP A 270 3.12 22.42 9.47
N GLU A 271 4.12 22.26 8.62
CA GLU A 271 5.21 23.18 8.39
C GLU A 271 5.40 23.49 6.91
N ALA A 272 5.86 24.70 6.63
CA ALA A 272 6.23 25.17 5.31
C ALA A 272 7.71 25.56 5.27
N VAL A 273 8.39 25.21 4.18
CA VAL A 273 9.78 25.60 3.92
C VAL A 273 9.85 26.33 2.58
N LEU A 274 10.45 27.51 2.56
CA LEU A 274 10.77 28.26 1.34
C LEU A 274 12.10 27.73 0.78
N ILE A 275 12.07 27.26 -0.45
CA ILE A 275 13.23 26.69 -1.13
C ILE A 275 13.80 27.72 -2.11
N ASP A 276 15.08 28.02 -1.94
CA ASP A 276 15.87 28.91 -2.84
C ASP A 276 15.16 30.24 -3.15
N ASN A 277 14.37 30.76 -2.20
CA ASN A 277 13.48 31.90 -2.35
C ASN A 277 12.44 31.77 -3.48
N SER A 278 12.29 30.62 -4.14
CA SER A 278 11.52 30.45 -5.39
C SER A 278 10.16 29.80 -5.17
N PHE A 279 10.05 28.79 -4.33
CA PHE A 279 8.79 28.05 -4.09
C PHE A 279 8.70 27.47 -2.67
N TYR A 280 7.49 27.17 -2.23
CA TYR A 280 7.26 26.54 -0.93
C TYR A 280 7.01 25.03 -1.07
N VAL A 281 7.56 24.28 -0.11
CA VAL A 281 7.17 22.89 0.17
C VAL A 281 6.48 22.86 1.52
N VAL A 282 5.25 22.37 1.58
CA VAL A 282 4.42 22.32 2.79
C VAL A 282 4.10 20.86 3.07
N GLY A 283 4.43 20.39 4.27
CA GLY A 283 4.02 19.05 4.73
C GLY A 283 2.93 19.16 5.77
N ARG A 284 1.85 18.42 5.55
CA ARG A 284 0.68 18.40 6.42
C ARG A 284 0.60 17.12 7.22
N LYS A 285 0.20 17.21 8.50
CA LYS A 285 -0.05 16.03 9.35
C LYS A 285 -1.23 15.23 8.81
N ASP A 286 -1.12 13.90 8.81
CA ASP A 286 -2.22 13.04 8.37
C ASP A 286 -3.41 13.09 9.33
N ALA A 287 -4.63 13.16 8.78
CA ALA A 287 -5.86 13.31 9.56
C ALA A 287 -6.14 12.10 10.47
N SER A 288 -5.94 10.88 9.96
CA SER A 288 -6.21 9.66 10.71
C SER A 288 -5.13 9.39 11.77
N LEU A 289 -3.88 9.82 11.48
CA LEU A 289 -2.79 9.73 12.44
C LEU A 289 -3.05 10.64 13.64
N ILE A 290 -3.35 11.93 13.41
CA ILE A 290 -3.57 12.89 14.50
C ILE A 290 -4.79 12.55 15.36
N GLU A 291 -5.85 11.97 14.77
CA GLU A 291 -6.99 11.48 15.50
C GLU A 291 -6.60 10.39 16.52
N LYS A 292 -5.73 9.47 16.12
CA LYS A 292 -5.24 8.39 16.98
C LYS A 292 -4.32 8.87 18.10
N ILE A 293 -3.50 9.89 17.83
CA ILE A 293 -2.56 10.46 18.82
C ILE A 293 -3.12 11.67 19.55
N GLU A 294 -4.41 12.00 19.35
CA GLU A 294 -5.12 13.09 20.01
C GLU A 294 -4.45 14.48 19.83
N GLU A 295 -3.82 14.70 18.68
CA GLU A 295 -3.22 15.97 18.30
C GLU A 295 -4.16 16.82 17.43
N LYS A 296 -3.75 18.08 17.20
CA LYS A 296 -4.41 18.99 16.27
C LYS A 296 -3.65 19.05 14.94
N ARG A 297 -4.40 19.20 13.87
CA ARG A 297 -3.92 19.42 12.50
C ARG A 297 -4.31 20.82 12.05
N LYS A 298 -3.41 21.52 11.40
CA LYS A 298 -3.73 22.81 10.78
C LYS A 298 -4.60 22.63 9.54
N THR A 299 -5.51 23.58 9.33
CA THR A 299 -6.24 23.65 8.06
C THR A 299 -5.32 24.10 6.93
N PRO A 300 -5.65 23.82 5.64
CA PRO A 300 -4.88 24.33 4.52
C PRO A 300 -4.71 25.86 4.55
N ALA A 301 -5.78 26.59 4.87
CA ALA A 301 -5.76 28.04 5.01
C ALA A 301 -4.76 28.51 6.08
N GLN A 302 -4.72 27.84 7.26
CA GLN A 302 -3.75 28.17 8.32
C GLN A 302 -2.30 27.90 7.93
N LEU A 303 -2.07 26.89 7.09
CA LEU A 303 -0.73 26.56 6.60
C LEU A 303 -0.21 27.55 5.56
N THR A 304 -1.13 28.13 4.76
CA THR A 304 -0.76 29.08 3.70
C THR A 304 -0.93 30.56 4.08
N GLU A 305 -1.52 30.87 5.25
CA GLU A 305 -1.85 32.23 5.69
C GLU A 305 -0.66 33.20 5.62
N LYS A 306 0.53 32.72 5.98
CA LYS A 306 1.76 33.55 6.07
C LYS A 306 2.69 33.37 4.87
N LEU A 307 2.30 32.58 3.87
CA LEU A 307 3.11 32.35 2.69
C LEU A 307 2.86 33.42 1.66
N ASP A 308 3.90 33.75 0.91
CA ASP A 308 3.79 34.57 -0.28
C ASP A 308 3.07 33.79 -1.37
N LYS A 309 1.82 34.15 -1.67
CA LYS A 309 0.95 33.46 -2.63
C LYS A 309 1.28 33.72 -4.09
N ASP A 310 2.18 34.66 -4.36
CA ASP A 310 2.71 34.90 -5.71
C ASP A 310 3.75 33.83 -6.08
N LYS A 311 4.29 33.10 -5.07
CA LYS A 311 5.20 31.96 -5.26
C LYS A 311 4.45 30.64 -5.34
N PRO A 312 4.97 29.66 -6.11
CA PRO A 312 4.40 28.32 -6.16
C PRO A 312 4.38 27.61 -4.79
N ILE A 313 3.27 26.96 -4.46
CA ILE A 313 3.08 26.22 -3.21
C ILE A 313 2.82 24.74 -3.53
N ILE A 314 3.75 23.87 -3.10
CA ILE A 314 3.68 22.43 -3.26
C ILE A 314 3.31 21.83 -1.92
N PHE A 315 2.16 21.15 -1.85
CA PHE A 315 1.71 20.41 -0.68
C PHE A 315 2.12 18.95 -0.75
N ILE A 316 2.47 18.38 0.40
CA ILE A 316 2.64 16.95 0.62
C ILE A 316 1.62 16.57 1.70
N ASP A 317 0.51 15.99 1.31
CA ASP A 317 -0.52 15.45 2.19
C ASP A 317 -0.65 13.94 1.93
N HIS A 318 -0.85 13.13 2.97
CA HIS A 318 -0.90 11.69 2.75
C HIS A 318 -2.21 11.25 2.10
N GLN A 319 -3.35 11.71 2.60
CA GLN A 319 -4.66 11.32 2.11
C GLN A 319 -5.24 12.37 1.14
N PRO A 320 -5.78 11.96 -0.04
CA PRO A 320 -6.42 12.90 -0.98
C PRO A 320 -7.81 13.34 -0.49
N LYS A 321 -7.82 14.09 0.59
CA LYS A 321 -9.01 14.67 1.25
C LYS A 321 -8.95 16.19 1.23
N GLU A 322 -10.12 16.82 1.40
CA GLU A 322 -10.22 18.28 1.52
C GLU A 322 -9.62 18.99 0.28
N LEU A 323 -9.75 18.37 -0.91
CA LEU A 323 -9.13 18.90 -2.13
C LEU A 323 -9.63 20.30 -2.50
N GLN A 324 -10.92 20.64 -2.19
CA GLN A 324 -11.44 21.97 -2.41
C GLN A 324 -10.83 22.99 -1.45
N GLU A 325 -10.73 22.66 -0.18
CA GLU A 325 -10.14 23.52 0.85
C GLU A 325 -8.65 23.77 0.59
N ILE A 326 -7.93 22.76 0.05
CA ILE A 326 -6.52 22.89 -0.34
C ILE A 326 -6.40 23.83 -1.55
N ALA A 327 -7.25 23.67 -2.55
CA ALA A 327 -7.30 24.55 -3.71
C ALA A 327 -7.63 26.00 -3.33
N ASP A 328 -8.65 26.19 -2.48
CA ASP A 328 -9.08 27.52 -2.00
C ASP A 328 -8.01 28.21 -1.13
N ALA A 329 -7.11 27.43 -0.51
CA ALA A 329 -5.96 27.95 0.22
C ALA A 329 -4.84 28.50 -0.68
N GLY A 330 -4.94 28.34 -2.02
CA GLY A 330 -4.00 28.83 -3.01
C GLY A 330 -2.80 27.91 -3.23
N VAL A 331 -2.96 26.61 -2.99
CA VAL A 331 -1.98 25.57 -3.31
C VAL A 331 -1.99 25.32 -4.82
N ASP A 332 -0.82 25.14 -5.42
CA ASP A 332 -0.65 24.93 -6.86
C ASP A 332 -0.50 23.43 -7.20
N LEU A 333 0.20 22.70 -6.37
CA LEU A 333 0.43 21.26 -6.55
C LEU A 333 0.22 20.52 -5.24
N ASP A 334 -0.69 19.55 -5.21
CA ASP A 334 -0.98 18.68 -4.06
C ASP A 334 -0.63 17.23 -4.38
N LEU A 335 0.22 16.62 -3.54
CA LEU A 335 0.82 15.29 -3.74
C LEU A 335 0.34 14.33 -2.65
N CYS A 336 -0.42 13.29 -3.04
CA CYS A 336 -1.04 12.34 -2.13
C CYS A 336 -0.76 10.88 -2.47
N GLY A 337 -0.86 10.01 -1.45
CA GLY A 337 -0.79 8.55 -1.56
C GLY A 337 -2.04 7.87 -1.00
N HIS A 338 -1.83 6.95 -0.01
CA HIS A 338 -2.84 6.32 0.84
C HIS A 338 -3.75 5.28 0.17
N THR A 339 -4.26 5.55 -1.00
CA THR A 339 -5.32 4.75 -1.62
C THR A 339 -4.82 3.44 -2.23
N HIS A 340 -3.51 3.37 -2.53
CA HIS A 340 -2.87 2.27 -3.27
C HIS A 340 -3.55 1.94 -4.61
N ASP A 341 -4.41 2.84 -5.15
CA ASP A 341 -5.34 2.53 -6.25
C ASP A 341 -6.19 1.29 -5.96
N GLY A 342 -6.51 1.05 -4.67
CA GLY A 342 -7.20 -0.14 -4.18
C GLY A 342 -6.36 -1.41 -4.17
N GLN A 343 -5.08 -1.35 -4.52
CA GLN A 343 -4.04 -2.39 -4.48
C GLN A 343 -4.39 -3.70 -5.19
N THR A 344 -5.55 -4.31 -4.92
CA THR A 344 -5.95 -5.62 -5.45
C THR A 344 -7.38 -5.59 -5.98
N PHE A 345 -7.62 -6.24 -7.13
CA PHE A 345 -8.98 -6.45 -7.62
C PHE A 345 -9.82 -7.26 -6.60
N PRO A 346 -11.08 -6.87 -6.28
CA PRO A 346 -11.85 -5.76 -6.88
C PRO A 346 -11.65 -4.39 -6.21
N GLY A 347 -10.73 -4.24 -5.28
CA GLY A 347 -10.44 -3.01 -4.56
C GLY A 347 -10.16 -1.82 -5.49
N ASN A 348 -9.44 -2.06 -6.61
CA ASN A 348 -9.15 -1.07 -7.63
C ASN A 348 -10.39 -0.53 -8.39
N ILE A 349 -11.53 -1.22 -8.27
CA ILE A 349 -12.82 -0.73 -8.77
C ILE A 349 -13.54 0.03 -7.66
N THR A 350 -13.60 -0.54 -6.45
CA THR A 350 -14.39 0.02 -5.35
C THR A 350 -13.80 1.31 -4.79
N ILE A 351 -12.48 1.47 -4.83
CA ILE A 351 -11.79 2.68 -4.37
C ILE A 351 -12.27 3.95 -5.07
N LYS A 352 -12.67 3.84 -6.35
CA LYS A 352 -13.17 4.94 -7.17
C LYS A 352 -14.51 5.54 -6.70
N PHE A 353 -15.22 4.82 -5.84
CA PHE A 353 -16.46 5.31 -5.23
C PHE A 353 -16.23 5.94 -3.85
N LEU A 354 -15.03 5.81 -3.29
CA LEU A 354 -14.71 6.28 -1.96
C LEU A 354 -13.93 7.61 -1.95
N TRP A 355 -13.21 7.91 -3.05
CA TRP A 355 -12.33 9.06 -3.15
C TRP A 355 -12.61 9.87 -4.42
N GLU A 356 -12.51 11.20 -4.33
CA GLU A 356 -12.67 12.10 -5.48
C GLU A 356 -11.55 11.88 -6.50
N ASN A 357 -10.30 11.76 -6.04
CA ASN A 357 -9.17 11.31 -6.83
C ASN A 357 -8.52 10.10 -6.15
N PRO A 358 -8.87 8.87 -6.52
CA PRO A 358 -8.27 7.69 -5.91
C PRO A 358 -6.85 7.41 -6.40
N CYS A 359 -6.50 7.79 -7.63
CA CYS A 359 -5.17 7.64 -8.22
C CYS A 359 -5.10 8.40 -9.54
N GLY A 360 -3.93 8.93 -9.85
CA GLY A 360 -3.67 9.68 -11.07
C GLY A 360 -3.81 11.18 -10.87
N TYR A 361 -4.21 11.88 -11.90
CA TYR A 361 -4.26 13.33 -11.97
C TYR A 361 -5.68 13.88 -11.90
N LEU A 362 -5.87 14.92 -11.09
CA LEU A 362 -7.10 15.72 -11.03
C LEU A 362 -6.70 17.20 -10.97
N GLN A 363 -7.38 18.05 -11.73
CA GLN A 363 -7.26 19.51 -11.62
C GLN A 363 -8.48 20.09 -10.89
N LYS A 364 -8.22 20.96 -9.91
CA LYS A 364 -9.26 21.63 -9.14
C LYS A 364 -8.98 23.13 -9.07
N GLY A 365 -9.69 23.90 -9.91
CA GLY A 365 -9.32 25.30 -10.14
C GLY A 365 -7.94 25.39 -10.77
N SER A 366 -7.05 26.16 -10.15
CA SER A 366 -5.63 26.25 -10.53
C SER A 366 -4.77 25.14 -9.91
N MET A 367 -5.28 24.41 -8.90
CA MET A 367 -4.53 23.36 -8.21
C MET A 367 -4.48 22.08 -9.04
N HIS A 368 -3.29 21.52 -9.15
CA HIS A 368 -3.03 20.17 -9.66
C HIS A 368 -2.90 19.19 -8.51
N ASN A 369 -3.74 18.16 -8.46
CA ASN A 369 -3.63 17.08 -7.47
C ASN A 369 -3.15 15.81 -8.16
N ILE A 370 -2.12 15.17 -7.62
CA ILE A 370 -1.56 13.91 -8.10
C ILE A 370 -1.58 12.91 -6.95
N VAL A 371 -2.28 11.79 -7.16
CA VAL A 371 -2.36 10.68 -6.23
C VAL A 371 -1.62 9.49 -6.81
N THR A 372 -0.58 9.03 -6.10
CA THR A 372 0.16 7.83 -6.52
C THR A 372 -0.50 6.55 -6.00
N SER A 373 -0.34 5.47 -6.77
CA SER A 373 -0.70 4.13 -6.28
C SER A 373 0.28 3.58 -5.23
N GLY A 374 1.35 4.30 -4.93
CA GLY A 374 2.35 3.93 -3.94
C GLY A 374 3.44 3.00 -4.46
N SER A 375 4.61 3.02 -3.82
CA SER A 375 5.76 2.22 -4.22
C SER A 375 5.83 0.86 -3.52
N GLY A 376 5.19 0.71 -2.35
CA GLY A 376 5.10 -0.52 -1.57
C GLY A 376 3.73 -1.19 -1.63
N VAL A 377 3.46 -2.04 -0.65
CA VAL A 377 2.19 -2.73 -0.47
C VAL A 377 1.83 -2.79 1.00
N TRP A 378 0.55 -2.61 1.29
CA TRP A 378 -0.03 -2.78 2.61
C TRP A 378 -0.72 -4.15 2.72
N GLY A 379 -0.55 -4.83 3.87
CA GLY A 379 -1.20 -6.13 4.13
C GLY A 379 -0.79 -7.23 3.14
N PRO A 380 -1.67 -7.66 2.21
CA PRO A 380 -1.36 -8.68 1.22
C PRO A 380 -0.17 -8.29 0.32
N ALA A 381 0.84 -9.18 0.23
CA ALA A 381 2.09 -8.89 -0.49
C ALA A 381 1.95 -9.03 -2.02
N MET A 382 0.93 -8.41 -2.60
CA MET A 382 0.65 -8.44 -4.05
C MET A 382 -0.16 -7.24 -4.53
N ARG A 383 -0.08 -6.98 -5.83
CA ARG A 383 -0.90 -6.01 -6.57
C ARG A 383 -1.57 -6.69 -7.77
N VAL A 384 -2.87 -6.57 -7.88
CA VAL A 384 -3.64 -7.15 -8.99
C VAL A 384 -4.59 -6.10 -9.56
N GLY A 385 -4.37 -5.73 -10.81
CA GLY A 385 -5.08 -4.63 -11.46
C GLY A 385 -4.47 -3.24 -11.19
N THR A 386 -3.40 -3.18 -10.40
CA THR A 386 -2.63 -1.98 -10.07
C THR A 386 -1.13 -2.26 -10.13
N ASN A 387 -0.30 -1.24 -10.04
CA ASN A 387 1.16 -1.37 -10.07
C ASN A 387 1.79 -0.61 -8.90
N SER A 388 2.97 -1.04 -8.45
CA SER A 388 3.83 -0.17 -7.64
C SER A 388 4.47 0.89 -8.54
N GLU A 389 4.53 2.13 -8.07
CA GLU A 389 5.10 3.23 -8.86
C GLU A 389 5.82 4.28 -8.03
N ILE A 390 6.62 5.07 -8.72
CA ILE A 390 7.04 6.42 -8.38
C ILE A 390 6.57 7.36 -9.49
N CYS A 391 6.22 8.60 -9.15
CA CYS A 391 5.81 9.59 -10.14
C CYS A 391 6.96 10.56 -10.43
N THR A 392 7.10 10.97 -11.70
CA THR A 392 7.94 12.11 -12.09
C THR A 392 7.04 13.23 -12.55
N ILE A 393 7.24 14.42 -12.01
CA ILE A 393 6.42 15.60 -12.30
C ILE A 393 7.35 16.67 -12.82
N ASN A 394 7.19 17.05 -14.08
CA ASN A 394 7.85 18.20 -14.65
C ASN A 394 6.91 19.41 -14.48
N VAL A 395 7.25 20.29 -13.57
CA VAL A 395 6.51 21.53 -13.33
C VAL A 395 7.16 22.63 -14.16
N THR A 396 6.38 23.31 -15.00
CA THR A 396 6.80 24.52 -15.72
C THR A 396 6.15 25.73 -15.05
N PHE A 397 6.94 26.75 -14.73
CA PHE A 397 6.46 28.00 -14.17
C PHE A 397 6.28 29.02 -15.27
N GLN A 398 5.20 29.79 -15.19
CA GLN A 398 5.00 30.91 -16.11
C GLN A 398 5.62 32.14 -15.46
N ASN A 399 6.74 32.61 -16.02
CA ASN A 399 7.29 33.93 -15.68
C ASN A 399 6.34 34.99 -16.25
N SER A 400 5.66 35.70 -15.39
CA SER A 400 4.77 36.84 -15.75
C SER A 400 5.54 38.01 -16.34
#